data_11999408a7af4ff22cfbcc970a89b34a
#
_entry.id   11999408a7af4ff22cfbcc970a89b34a
#
_cell.length_a   1.000
_cell.length_b   1.000
_cell.length_c   1.000
_cell.angle_alpha   90.00
_cell.angle_beta   90.00
_cell.angle_gamma   90.00
#
_symmetry.space_group_name_H-M   'P 1'
#
loop_
_entity.id
_entity.type
_entity.pdbx_description
1 polymer ?
#
loop_
_entity_poly.entity_id
_entity_poly.type
_entity_poly.pdbx_seq_one_letter_code
_entity_poly.pdbx_strand_id
1 'polypeptide(L)'
;ELMYDYKIERVPIVDDENQLVGLITMQGVLQRREHQEAARDEAGRLVCGVAVGPFEKDRATAADEAGADVLFIDCAHAHNLNVIESAREIKELVESDVVVGNVGTREAAEEVVDFADGIKVGIGPGSICTTRVVTGAGMPQITAISEVADVAAPEDVPVIADGGIRYSGDAIKAVAAGADAVMLGS
;
A
#
# COMPACT_ATOMS: atom_id res chain seq x y z
N GLU A 1 14.70 23.28 19.73
CA GLU A 1 15.31 24.19 20.74
C GLU A 1 14.48 24.17 22.03
N LEU A 2 13.19 24.60 22.07
CA LEU A 2 12.35 24.63 23.28
C LEU A 2 12.40 23.35 24.11
N MET A 3 12.29 22.17 23.47
CA MET A 3 12.36 20.87 24.18
C MET A 3 13.71 20.64 24.84
N TYR A 4 14.78 21.07 24.22
CA TYR A 4 16.13 20.94 24.76
C TYR A 4 16.35 21.91 25.93
N ASP A 5 15.97 23.18 25.75
CA ASP A 5 16.21 24.24 26.73
C ASP A 5 15.42 24.01 28.03
N TYR A 6 14.17 23.55 27.89
CA TYR A 6 13.28 23.30 29.04
C TYR A 6 13.28 21.84 29.52
N LYS A 7 14.05 20.94 28.88
CA LYS A 7 14.13 19.50 29.20
C LYS A 7 12.76 18.82 29.21
N ILE A 8 11.92 19.18 28.23
CA ILE A 8 10.59 18.63 28.04
C ILE A 8 10.54 17.77 26.76
N GLU A 9 9.73 16.73 26.75
CA GLU A 9 9.61 15.79 25.64
C GLU A 9 8.40 16.08 24.74
N ARG A 10 7.51 16.98 25.15
CA ARG A 10 6.24 17.27 24.48
C ARG A 10 5.93 18.75 24.55
N VAL A 11 5.51 19.30 23.41
CA VAL A 11 5.07 20.70 23.30
C VAL A 11 3.66 20.70 22.69
N PRO A 12 2.63 21.15 23.43
CA PRO A 12 1.29 21.33 22.88
C PRO A 12 1.29 22.50 21.90
N ILE A 13 0.51 22.37 20.84
CA ILE A 13 0.18 23.45 19.91
C ILE A 13 -1.26 23.87 20.22
N VAL A 14 -1.46 25.16 20.39
CA VAL A 14 -2.78 25.74 20.66
C VAL A 14 -3.13 26.77 19.58
N ASP A 15 -4.41 26.96 19.32
CA ASP A 15 -4.92 28.03 18.47
C ASP A 15 -4.98 29.37 19.21
N ASP A 16 -5.48 30.39 18.53
CA ASP A 16 -5.63 31.75 19.09
C ASP A 16 -6.62 31.83 20.27
N GLU A 17 -7.50 30.82 20.41
CA GLU A 17 -8.45 30.67 21.52
C GLU A 17 -7.90 29.80 22.67
N ASN A 18 -6.60 29.46 22.59
CA ASN A 18 -5.87 28.61 23.54
C ASN A 18 -6.44 27.17 23.66
N GLN A 19 -7.04 26.65 22.57
CA GLN A 19 -7.50 25.28 22.48
C GLN A 19 -6.42 24.37 21.88
N LEU A 20 -6.30 23.14 22.37
CA LEU A 20 -5.30 22.19 21.90
C LEU A 20 -5.62 21.73 20.48
N VAL A 21 -4.76 22.07 19.52
CA VAL A 21 -4.88 21.66 18.10
C VAL A 21 -3.81 20.69 17.66
N GLY A 22 -2.78 20.45 18.47
CA GLY A 22 -1.72 19.51 18.13
C GLY A 22 -0.72 19.26 19.25
N LEU A 23 0.16 18.28 19.02
CA LEU A 23 1.22 17.93 19.97
C LEU A 23 2.50 17.59 19.19
N ILE A 24 3.58 18.31 19.48
CA ILE A 24 4.91 17.94 18.98
C ILE A 24 5.64 17.15 20.07
N THR A 25 6.16 15.99 19.71
CA THR A 25 6.95 15.13 20.61
C THR A 25 8.41 15.08 20.17
N MET A 26 9.32 14.90 21.13
CA MET A 26 10.75 14.68 20.83
C MET A 26 10.95 13.48 19.91
N GLN A 27 10.20 12.40 20.15
CA GLN A 27 10.23 11.20 19.31
C GLN A 27 9.80 11.51 17.87
N GLY A 28 8.72 12.28 17.68
CA GLY A 28 8.26 12.67 16.34
C GLY A 28 9.29 13.53 15.60
N VAL A 29 9.99 14.44 16.32
CA VAL A 29 11.08 15.24 15.73
C VAL A 29 12.26 14.35 15.31
N LEU A 30 12.65 13.39 16.15
CA LEU A 30 13.74 12.47 15.83
C LEU A 30 13.39 11.57 14.65
N GLN A 31 12.19 10.99 14.64
CA GLN A 31 11.68 10.15 13.53
C GLN A 31 11.66 10.93 12.21
N ARG A 32 11.19 12.19 12.22
CA ARG A 32 11.20 13.02 11.02
C ARG A 32 12.62 13.34 10.53
N ARG A 33 13.58 13.44 11.44
CA ARG A 33 14.99 13.67 11.10
C ARG A 33 15.70 12.41 10.58
N GLU A 34 15.36 11.26 11.12
CA GLU A 34 15.91 9.96 10.72
C GLU A 34 15.33 9.46 9.39
N HIS A 35 14.05 9.75 9.13
CA HIS A 35 13.32 9.31 7.95
C HIS A 35 12.90 10.49 7.06
N GLN A 36 13.87 11.20 6.52
CA GLN A 36 13.64 12.38 5.67
C GLN A 36 12.98 12.01 4.34
N GLU A 37 13.27 10.82 3.83
CA GLU A 37 12.76 10.29 2.55
C GLU A 37 11.38 9.62 2.68
N ALA A 38 10.76 9.62 3.87
CA ALA A 38 9.43 9.04 4.04
C ALA A 38 8.40 9.80 3.19
N ALA A 39 7.55 9.06 2.46
CA ALA A 39 6.46 9.62 1.67
C ALA A 39 5.49 10.40 2.57
N ARG A 40 5.19 11.64 2.17
CA ARG A 40 4.33 12.55 2.92
C ARG A 40 3.39 13.29 1.97
N ASP A 41 2.21 13.60 2.49
CA ASP A 41 1.24 14.45 1.82
C ASP A 41 1.65 15.93 1.86
N GLU A 42 0.86 16.80 1.22
CA GLU A 42 1.10 18.24 1.18
C GLU A 42 1.08 18.92 2.57
N ALA A 43 0.37 18.32 3.54
CA ALA A 43 0.35 18.77 4.93
C ALA A 43 1.55 18.24 5.75
N GLY A 44 2.44 17.45 5.14
CA GLY A 44 3.61 16.83 5.76
C GLY A 44 3.29 15.62 6.65
N ARG A 45 2.09 15.04 6.55
CA ARG A 45 1.71 13.79 7.21
C ARG A 45 2.25 12.60 6.41
N LEU A 46 2.46 11.47 7.06
CA LEU A 46 2.84 10.24 6.36
C LEU A 46 1.71 9.78 5.46
N VAL A 47 2.03 9.35 4.23
CA VAL A 47 1.07 8.67 3.35
C VAL A 47 0.64 7.36 3.99
N CYS A 48 -0.66 7.14 4.07
CA CYS A 48 -1.26 6.01 4.78
C CYS A 48 -2.15 5.18 3.86
N GLY A 49 -1.84 3.88 3.77
CA GLY A 49 -2.67 2.91 3.06
C GLY A 49 -3.49 2.05 4.01
N VAL A 50 -4.73 1.73 3.63
CA VAL A 50 -5.64 0.88 4.41
C VAL A 50 -6.02 -0.35 3.62
N ALA A 51 -5.84 -1.55 4.21
CA ALA A 51 -6.31 -2.79 3.62
C ALA A 51 -7.82 -2.96 3.86
N VAL A 52 -8.54 -3.28 2.80
CA VAL A 52 -9.97 -3.58 2.81
C VAL A 52 -10.23 -4.89 2.08
N GLY A 53 -11.16 -5.69 2.58
CA GLY A 53 -11.61 -6.88 1.87
C GLY A 53 -12.38 -6.51 0.59
N PRO A 54 -12.37 -7.37 -0.43
CA PRO A 54 -12.95 -7.05 -1.73
C PRO A 54 -14.46 -6.74 -1.70
N PHE A 55 -15.17 -7.14 -0.65
CA PHE A 55 -16.61 -6.92 -0.49
C PHE A 55 -16.97 -5.96 0.65
N GLU A 56 -15.97 -5.28 1.24
CA GLU A 56 -16.14 -4.40 2.41
C GLU A 56 -16.31 -2.92 1.98
N LYS A 57 -17.33 -2.61 1.18
CA LYS A 57 -17.59 -1.25 0.65
C LYS A 57 -17.76 -0.21 1.76
N ASP A 58 -18.52 -0.53 2.82
CA ASP A 58 -18.73 0.37 3.96
C ASP A 58 -17.40 0.70 4.66
N ARG A 59 -16.50 -0.29 4.77
CA ARG A 59 -15.16 -0.10 5.33
C ARG A 59 -14.28 0.74 4.42
N ALA A 60 -14.38 0.54 3.10
CA ALA A 60 -13.65 1.34 2.12
C ALA A 60 -14.06 2.82 2.20
N THR A 61 -15.36 3.11 2.18
CA THR A 61 -15.89 4.47 2.33
C THR A 61 -15.49 5.10 3.66
N ALA A 62 -15.59 4.35 4.77
CA ALA A 62 -15.19 4.86 6.08
C ALA A 62 -13.68 5.15 6.19
N ALA A 63 -12.83 4.38 5.51
CA ALA A 63 -11.39 4.61 5.46
C ALA A 63 -11.05 5.84 4.62
N ASP A 64 -11.71 6.02 3.47
CA ASP A 64 -11.60 7.19 2.60
C ASP A 64 -12.03 8.47 3.35
N GLU A 65 -13.20 8.47 3.99
CA GLU A 65 -13.70 9.58 4.81
C GLU A 65 -12.76 9.91 5.99
N ALA A 66 -12.04 8.91 6.51
CA ALA A 66 -11.03 9.10 7.57
C ALA A 66 -9.71 9.68 7.03
N GLY A 67 -9.55 9.84 5.72
CA GLY A 67 -8.38 10.41 5.06
C GLY A 67 -7.27 9.41 4.76
N ALA A 68 -7.62 8.16 4.42
CA ALA A 68 -6.67 7.24 3.82
C ALA A 68 -6.22 7.79 2.46
N ASP A 69 -4.93 7.68 2.16
CA ASP A 69 -4.40 8.10 0.86
C ASP A 69 -4.58 6.99 -0.19
N VAL A 70 -4.49 5.73 0.24
CA VAL A 70 -4.57 4.55 -0.64
C VAL A 70 -5.40 3.45 0.02
N LEU A 71 -6.31 2.85 -0.74
CA LEU A 71 -7.03 1.64 -0.35
C LEU A 71 -6.45 0.42 -1.07
N PHE A 72 -6.06 -0.59 -0.30
CA PHE A 72 -5.59 -1.86 -0.83
C PHE A 72 -6.74 -2.87 -0.77
N ILE A 73 -7.29 -3.23 -1.94
CA ILE A 73 -8.19 -4.39 -2.04
C ILE A 73 -7.33 -5.63 -1.84
N ASP A 74 -7.40 -6.21 -0.66
CA ASP A 74 -6.47 -7.27 -0.24
C ASP A 74 -7.18 -8.61 -0.12
N CYS A 75 -6.81 -9.52 -1.03
CA CYS A 75 -7.25 -10.91 -0.99
C CYS A 75 -6.17 -11.86 -1.53
N ALA A 76 -6.30 -13.13 -1.21
CA ALA A 76 -5.31 -14.15 -1.59
C ALA A 76 -5.15 -14.29 -3.11
N HIS A 77 -6.20 -13.99 -3.88
CA HIS A 77 -6.23 -14.08 -5.34
C HIS A 77 -7.34 -13.18 -5.92
N ALA A 78 -6.98 -12.07 -6.52
CA ALA A 78 -7.94 -11.10 -7.04
C ALA A 78 -8.51 -11.47 -8.41
N HIS A 79 -7.92 -12.40 -9.15
CA HIS A 79 -8.41 -12.86 -10.45
C HIS A 79 -9.69 -13.71 -10.29
N ASN A 80 -10.75 -13.06 -9.89
CA ASN A 80 -12.09 -13.59 -9.71
C ASN A 80 -13.09 -12.51 -10.08
N LEU A 81 -14.04 -12.81 -10.96
CA LEU A 81 -15.01 -11.83 -11.50
C LEU A 81 -15.72 -11.04 -10.40
N ASN A 82 -16.19 -11.70 -9.35
CA ASN A 82 -16.89 -11.00 -8.26
C ASN A 82 -15.96 -10.04 -7.50
N VAL A 83 -14.67 -10.37 -7.35
CA VAL A 83 -13.66 -9.50 -6.71
C VAL A 83 -13.38 -8.31 -7.59
N ILE A 84 -13.20 -8.52 -8.89
CA ILE A 84 -12.91 -7.47 -9.88
C ILE A 84 -14.09 -6.49 -9.98
N GLU A 85 -15.32 -7.00 -10.11
CA GLU A 85 -16.52 -6.17 -10.12
C GLU A 85 -16.66 -5.34 -8.84
N SER A 86 -16.47 -5.95 -7.68
CA SER A 86 -16.56 -5.25 -6.41
C SER A 86 -15.42 -4.24 -6.20
N ALA A 87 -14.22 -4.52 -6.67
CA ALA A 87 -13.10 -3.59 -6.64
C ALA A 87 -13.37 -2.35 -7.51
N ARG A 88 -13.97 -2.56 -8.70
CA ARG A 88 -14.40 -1.48 -9.59
C ARG A 88 -15.50 -0.60 -8.94
N GLU A 89 -16.46 -1.23 -8.28
CA GLU A 89 -17.49 -0.49 -7.52
C GLU A 89 -16.91 0.29 -6.35
N ILE A 90 -15.90 -0.25 -5.62
CA ILE A 90 -15.20 0.47 -4.57
C ILE A 90 -14.47 1.69 -5.16
N LYS A 91 -13.79 1.55 -6.30
CA LYS A 91 -13.11 2.66 -6.97
C LYS A 91 -14.06 3.80 -7.33
N GLU A 92 -15.32 3.48 -7.70
CA GLU A 92 -16.34 4.48 -8.00
C GLU A 92 -16.90 5.19 -6.75
N LEU A 93 -16.72 4.62 -5.56
CA LEU A 93 -17.26 5.14 -4.30
C LEU A 93 -16.29 6.02 -3.50
N VAL A 94 -15.00 5.99 -3.82
CA VAL A 94 -13.94 6.62 -3.03
C VAL A 94 -13.11 7.59 -3.86
N GLU A 95 -12.51 8.58 -3.20
CA GLU A 95 -11.58 9.53 -3.80
C GLU A 95 -10.12 9.04 -3.67
N SER A 96 -9.83 8.18 -2.67
CA SER A 96 -8.51 7.57 -2.45
C SER A 96 -8.09 6.73 -3.64
N ASP A 97 -6.78 6.61 -3.84
CA ASP A 97 -6.23 5.66 -4.81
C ASP A 97 -6.59 4.22 -4.42
N VAL A 98 -6.90 3.37 -5.41
CA VAL A 98 -7.27 1.96 -5.20
C VAL A 98 -6.24 1.05 -5.84
N VAL A 99 -5.53 0.30 -4.99
CA VAL A 99 -4.61 -0.77 -5.40
C VAL A 99 -5.30 -2.12 -5.30
N VAL A 100 -5.33 -2.86 -6.42
CA VAL A 100 -5.98 -4.18 -6.48
C VAL A 100 -4.95 -5.30 -6.31
N GLY A 101 -5.21 -6.24 -5.43
CA GLY A 101 -4.34 -7.41 -5.22
C GLY A 101 -4.96 -8.54 -4.40
N ASN A 102 -4.31 -9.69 -4.39
CA ASN A 102 -3.07 -9.96 -5.12
C ASN A 102 -3.36 -10.62 -6.46
N VAL A 103 -2.59 -10.26 -7.46
CA VAL A 103 -2.58 -10.89 -8.77
C VAL A 103 -1.25 -11.59 -9.03
N GLY A 104 -1.17 -12.44 -10.06
CA GLY A 104 0.05 -13.17 -10.35
C GLY A 104 0.25 -13.51 -11.81
N THR A 105 -0.67 -13.15 -12.71
CA THR A 105 -0.60 -13.47 -14.13
C THR A 105 -0.94 -12.24 -14.99
N ARG A 106 -0.54 -12.29 -16.25
CA ARG A 106 -0.86 -11.30 -17.28
C ARG A 106 -2.36 -11.07 -17.40
N GLU A 107 -3.13 -12.16 -17.51
CA GLU A 107 -4.57 -12.10 -17.68
C GLU A 107 -5.28 -11.40 -16.51
N ALA A 108 -4.78 -11.65 -15.28
CA ALA A 108 -5.31 -10.97 -14.11
C ALA A 108 -5.02 -9.46 -14.14
N ALA A 109 -3.85 -9.06 -14.63
CA ALA A 109 -3.49 -7.65 -14.78
C ALA A 109 -4.34 -6.96 -15.85
N GLU A 110 -4.57 -7.62 -17.00
CA GLU A 110 -5.41 -7.11 -18.09
C GLU A 110 -6.85 -6.79 -17.66
N GLU A 111 -7.39 -7.52 -16.65
CA GLU A 111 -8.74 -7.30 -16.15
C GLU A 111 -8.86 -6.17 -15.13
N VAL A 112 -7.75 -5.72 -14.53
CA VAL A 112 -7.78 -4.68 -13.48
C VAL A 112 -7.11 -3.37 -13.86
N VAL A 113 -6.23 -3.38 -14.86
CA VAL A 113 -5.38 -2.25 -15.24
C VAL A 113 -6.16 -1.01 -15.71
N ASP A 114 -7.37 -1.19 -16.24
CA ASP A 114 -8.20 -0.12 -16.77
C ASP A 114 -8.88 0.75 -15.70
N PHE A 115 -8.90 0.32 -14.43
CA PHE A 115 -9.54 1.07 -13.36
C PHE A 115 -8.70 1.20 -12.07
N ALA A 116 -7.73 0.30 -11.85
CA ALA A 116 -6.89 0.32 -10.66
C ALA A 116 -5.82 1.42 -10.76
N ASP A 117 -5.57 2.14 -9.66
CA ASP A 117 -4.48 3.11 -9.57
C ASP A 117 -3.13 2.43 -9.26
N GLY A 118 -3.15 1.14 -8.96
CA GLY A 118 -1.98 0.31 -8.78
C GLY A 118 -2.34 -1.17 -8.67
N ILE A 119 -1.36 -2.04 -8.93
CA ILE A 119 -1.54 -3.49 -8.91
C ILE A 119 -0.56 -4.13 -7.93
N LYS A 120 -1.08 -4.90 -6.97
CA LYS A 120 -0.26 -5.63 -5.98
C LYS A 120 -0.08 -7.08 -6.39
N VAL A 121 1.18 -7.51 -6.53
CA VAL A 121 1.58 -8.78 -7.15
C VAL A 121 2.18 -9.74 -6.15
N GLY A 122 1.65 -10.96 -6.10
CA GLY A 122 2.20 -12.04 -5.31
C GLY A 122 1.17 -13.08 -4.90
N ILE A 123 1.30 -14.29 -5.41
CA ILE A 123 0.46 -15.44 -5.05
C ILE A 123 1.30 -16.44 -4.26
N GLY A 124 1.20 -16.36 -2.94
CA GLY A 124 1.86 -17.27 -2.01
C GLY A 124 3.37 -17.11 -1.79
N PRO A 125 4.06 -15.98 -2.10
CA PRO A 125 5.49 -15.85 -1.87
C PRO A 125 5.87 -15.50 -0.43
N GLY A 126 4.92 -15.02 0.38
CA GLY A 126 5.15 -14.57 1.75
C GLY A 126 5.66 -15.69 2.66
N SER A 127 6.54 -15.36 3.60
CA SER A 127 7.14 -16.34 4.54
C SER A 127 6.11 -16.99 5.47
N ILE A 128 5.04 -16.25 5.79
CA ILE A 128 3.93 -16.72 6.64
C ILE A 128 2.73 -17.22 5.82
N CYS A 129 2.79 -17.08 4.49
CA CYS A 129 1.69 -17.43 3.61
C CYS A 129 1.56 -18.96 3.49
N THR A 130 0.35 -19.47 3.73
CA THR A 130 0.03 -20.90 3.64
C THR A 130 -0.64 -21.30 2.32
N THR A 131 -0.93 -20.34 1.44
CA THR A 131 -1.67 -20.59 0.18
C THR A 131 -1.04 -21.71 -0.64
N ARG A 132 0.27 -21.66 -0.90
CA ARG A 132 0.96 -22.71 -1.69
C ARG A 132 0.93 -24.09 -1.02
N VAL A 133 0.98 -24.11 0.31
CA VAL A 133 0.99 -25.38 1.07
C VAL A 133 -0.42 -25.99 1.15
N VAL A 134 -1.44 -25.18 1.32
CA VAL A 134 -2.83 -25.63 1.51
C VAL A 134 -3.53 -25.88 0.19
N THR A 135 -3.38 -24.98 -0.78
CA THR A 135 -4.10 -25.06 -2.06
C THR A 135 -3.27 -25.66 -3.20
N GLY A 136 -1.95 -25.73 -3.04
CA GLY A 136 -1.03 -26.08 -4.12
C GLY A 136 -0.89 -25.01 -5.20
N ALA A 137 -1.59 -23.86 -5.06
CA ALA A 137 -1.56 -22.77 -6.01
C ALA A 137 -0.50 -21.72 -5.64
N GLY A 138 0.14 -21.14 -6.64
CA GLY A 138 1.13 -20.08 -6.48
C GLY A 138 1.83 -19.76 -7.78
N MET A 139 2.49 -18.61 -7.81
CA MET A 139 3.28 -18.16 -8.97
C MET A 139 4.71 -17.83 -8.51
N PRO A 140 5.76 -18.18 -9.26
CA PRO A 140 7.11 -17.68 -9.01
C PRO A 140 7.11 -16.15 -9.04
N GLN A 141 7.62 -15.51 -7.99
CA GLN A 141 7.41 -14.07 -7.77
C GLN A 141 7.98 -13.18 -8.88
N ILE A 142 9.19 -13.48 -9.34
CA ILE A 142 9.83 -12.71 -10.43
C ILE A 142 9.04 -12.83 -11.74
N THR A 143 8.56 -14.01 -12.05
CA THR A 143 7.71 -14.23 -13.23
C THR A 143 6.39 -13.47 -13.11
N ALA A 144 5.73 -13.54 -11.95
CA ALA A 144 4.49 -12.80 -11.71
C ALA A 144 4.68 -11.28 -11.87
N ILE A 145 5.75 -10.71 -11.29
CA ILE A 145 6.06 -9.29 -11.42
C ILE A 145 6.28 -8.91 -12.89
N SER A 146 7.11 -9.67 -13.61
CA SER A 146 7.42 -9.38 -15.02
C SER A 146 6.17 -9.43 -15.91
N GLU A 147 5.31 -10.46 -15.75
CA GLU A 147 4.08 -10.59 -16.53
C GLU A 147 3.09 -9.47 -16.26
N VAL A 148 2.94 -9.05 -14.99
CA VAL A 148 2.05 -7.95 -14.62
C VAL A 148 2.62 -6.61 -15.08
N ALA A 149 3.93 -6.39 -14.91
CA ALA A 149 4.58 -5.15 -15.34
C ALA A 149 4.50 -4.94 -16.85
N ASP A 150 4.59 -6.00 -17.65
CA ASP A 150 4.40 -5.91 -19.10
C ASP A 150 3.02 -5.37 -19.52
N VAL A 151 2.00 -5.57 -18.68
CA VAL A 151 0.65 -5.05 -18.90
C VAL A 151 0.48 -3.66 -18.31
N ALA A 152 0.97 -3.46 -17.09
CA ALA A 152 0.73 -2.24 -16.31
C ALA A 152 1.56 -1.04 -16.80
N ALA A 153 2.81 -1.26 -17.22
CA ALA A 153 3.71 -0.18 -17.62
C ALA A 153 3.24 0.64 -18.84
N PRO A 154 2.64 0.06 -19.89
CA PRO A 154 2.06 0.83 -20.99
C PRO A 154 0.89 1.73 -20.60
N GLU A 155 0.18 1.39 -19.51
CA GLU A 155 -0.96 2.13 -18.99
C GLU A 155 -0.58 3.07 -17.82
N ASP A 156 0.73 3.18 -17.52
CA ASP A 156 1.28 4.01 -16.42
C ASP A 156 0.72 3.63 -15.02
N VAL A 157 0.36 2.36 -14.84
CA VAL A 157 -0.16 1.82 -13.57
C VAL A 157 0.97 1.18 -12.77
N PRO A 158 1.28 1.66 -11.55
CA PRO A 158 2.38 1.15 -10.75
C PRO A 158 2.14 -0.28 -10.24
N VAL A 159 3.23 -1.04 -10.19
CA VAL A 159 3.27 -2.42 -9.72
C VAL A 159 3.95 -2.51 -8.36
N ILE A 160 3.27 -3.10 -7.37
CA ILE A 160 3.79 -3.32 -6.02
C ILE A 160 4.09 -4.81 -5.85
N ALA A 161 5.36 -5.16 -5.69
CA ALA A 161 5.77 -6.55 -5.42
C ALA A 161 5.55 -6.90 -3.95
N ASP A 162 4.64 -7.82 -3.66
CA ASP A 162 4.25 -8.23 -2.32
C ASP A 162 4.67 -9.65 -1.98
N GLY A 163 5.45 -9.79 -0.93
CA GLY A 163 5.89 -11.05 -0.35
C GLY A 163 7.19 -11.62 -0.90
N GLY A 164 7.86 -12.43 -0.06
CA GLY A 164 9.11 -13.11 -0.39
C GLY A 164 10.36 -12.23 -0.32
N ILE A 165 10.25 -10.98 0.09
CA ILE A 165 11.37 -10.02 0.20
C ILE A 165 11.92 -10.08 1.62
N ARG A 166 13.14 -10.63 1.77
CA ARG A 166 13.84 -10.80 3.04
C ARG A 166 15.11 -9.97 3.14
N TYR A 167 15.72 -9.69 2.00
CA TYR A 167 16.99 -8.97 1.88
C TYR A 167 16.87 -7.88 0.82
N SER A 168 17.72 -6.88 0.89
CA SER A 168 17.78 -5.80 -0.11
C SER A 168 17.98 -6.31 -1.54
N GLY A 169 18.70 -7.42 -1.71
CA GLY A 169 18.86 -8.06 -3.01
C GLY A 169 17.55 -8.62 -3.59
N ASP A 170 16.58 -9.00 -2.75
CA ASP A 170 15.26 -9.45 -3.22
C ASP A 170 14.44 -8.25 -3.72
N ALA A 171 14.51 -7.12 -3.01
CA ALA A 171 13.88 -5.87 -3.45
C ALA A 171 14.44 -5.40 -4.80
N ILE A 172 15.78 -5.42 -4.96
CA ILE A 172 16.43 -5.07 -6.24
C ILE A 172 15.97 -5.98 -7.39
N LYS A 173 15.83 -7.29 -7.14
CA LYS A 173 15.32 -8.22 -8.16
C LYS A 173 13.87 -7.92 -8.54
N ALA A 174 13.03 -7.56 -7.55
CA ALA A 174 11.64 -7.19 -7.81
C ALA A 174 11.55 -5.93 -8.68
N VAL A 175 12.30 -4.88 -8.35
CA VAL A 175 12.39 -3.65 -9.16
C VAL A 175 12.96 -3.93 -10.55
N ALA A 176 14.02 -4.74 -10.66
CA ALA A 176 14.59 -5.13 -11.95
C ALA A 176 13.63 -5.95 -12.82
N ALA A 177 12.66 -6.64 -12.22
CA ALA A 177 11.59 -7.37 -12.90
C ALA A 177 10.41 -6.48 -13.32
N GLY A 178 10.41 -5.20 -12.94
CA GLY A 178 9.39 -4.22 -13.34
C GLY A 178 8.48 -3.72 -12.20
N ALA A 179 8.77 -4.05 -10.93
CA ALA A 179 8.03 -3.46 -9.83
C ALA A 179 8.49 -2.02 -9.55
N ASP A 180 7.55 -1.11 -9.30
CA ASP A 180 7.81 0.28 -8.92
C ASP A 180 8.04 0.41 -7.41
N ALA A 181 7.41 -0.46 -6.64
CA ALA A 181 7.53 -0.51 -5.19
C ALA A 181 7.53 -1.95 -4.66
N VAL A 182 7.94 -2.11 -3.41
CA VAL A 182 7.91 -3.40 -2.71
C VAL A 182 7.14 -3.27 -1.41
N MET A 183 6.32 -4.27 -1.10
CA MET A 183 5.62 -4.37 0.17
C MET A 183 6.42 -5.27 1.12
N LEU A 184 6.85 -4.69 2.23
CA LEU A 184 7.61 -5.37 3.25
C LEU A 184 6.69 -5.69 4.42
N GLY A 185 6.71 -6.95 4.84
CA GLY A 185 6.03 -7.41 6.05
C GLY A 185 6.99 -7.58 7.24
N SER A 186 6.48 -8.14 8.32
CA SER A 186 7.26 -8.49 9.51
C SER A 186 7.77 -9.94 9.44
#